data_0b0a2b5259faa6d7873c82142e797802
#
_entry.id   0b0a2b5259faa6d7873c82142e797802
#
_cell.length_a   1.000
_cell.length_b   1.000
_cell.length_c   1.000
_cell.angle_alpha   90.00
_cell.angle_beta   90.00
_cell.angle_gamma   90.00
#
_symmetry.space_group_name_H-M   'P 1'
#
loop_
_entity.id
_entity.type
_entity.pdbx_description
1 polymer ?
#
loop_
_entity_poly.entity_id
_entity_poly.type
_entity_poly.pdbx_seq_one_letter_code
_entity_poly.pdbx_strand_id
1 'polypeptide(L)'
;MTQQDFRTKVGNTIFGVRATALIVQNRKLLVTKDKGKYYTIGGAIQVNESTEDAVGREVREELGVKAQAGQLAFVVENHFEQDGVSYHNIEFHYLVDLLE
;
A
#
# COMPACT_ATOMS: atom_id res chain seq x y z
N MET A 1 6.32 20.59 -9.13
CA MET A 1 5.01 19.93 -9.08
C MET A 1 4.80 19.31 -7.71
N THR A 2 3.67 19.58 -7.10
CA THR A 2 3.34 19.03 -5.78
C THR A 2 2.78 17.63 -5.94
N GLN A 3 3.37 16.67 -5.20
CA GLN A 3 2.83 15.32 -5.15
C GLN A 3 1.75 15.27 -4.09
N GLN A 4 0.69 14.55 -4.38
CA GLN A 4 -0.44 14.45 -3.48
C GLN A 4 -0.96 13.01 -3.49
N ASP A 5 -1.25 12.49 -2.30
CA ASP A 5 -1.86 11.17 -2.17
C ASP A 5 -3.24 11.16 -2.80
N PHE A 6 -3.56 10.07 -3.47
CA PHE A 6 -4.87 9.84 -4.06
C PHE A 6 -5.83 9.44 -2.94
N ARG A 7 -6.17 10.43 -2.14
CA ARG A 7 -6.95 10.24 -0.93
C ARG A 7 -7.64 11.55 -0.59
N THR A 8 -8.90 11.48 -0.21
CA THR A 8 -9.65 12.68 0.14
C THR A 8 -10.59 12.41 1.30
N LYS A 9 -11.11 13.47 1.88
CA LYS A 9 -12.01 13.39 3.01
C LYS A 9 -13.35 14.00 2.63
N VAL A 10 -14.42 13.25 2.85
CA VAL A 10 -15.79 13.72 2.65
C VAL A 10 -16.55 13.47 3.96
N GLY A 11 -17.01 14.55 4.61
CA GLY A 11 -17.61 14.43 5.94
C GLY A 11 -16.61 13.83 6.90
N ASN A 12 -16.96 12.72 7.53
CA ASN A 12 -16.11 12.03 8.48
C ASN A 12 -15.44 10.78 7.85
N THR A 13 -15.44 10.69 6.53
CA THR A 13 -14.88 9.53 5.83
C THR A 13 -13.66 9.95 5.02
N ILE A 14 -12.56 9.23 5.22
CA ILE A 14 -11.37 9.35 4.39
C ILE A 14 -11.39 8.18 3.42
N PHE A 15 -11.32 8.46 2.11
CA PHE A 15 -11.25 7.39 1.13
C PHE A 15 -10.12 7.62 0.14
N GLY A 16 -9.63 6.53 -0.42
CA GLY A 16 -8.53 6.60 -1.35
C GLY A 16 -8.11 5.24 -1.87
N VAL A 17 -7.04 5.26 -2.65
CA VAL A 17 -6.48 4.06 -3.27
C VAL A 17 -5.10 3.81 -2.69
N ARG A 18 -4.84 2.56 -2.35
CA ARG A 18 -3.57 2.12 -1.78
C ARG A 18 -2.96 1.02 -2.65
N ALA A 19 -1.65 0.93 -2.63
CA ALA A 19 -0.93 -0.16 -3.27
C ALA A 19 -0.11 -0.89 -2.21
N THR A 20 -0.17 -2.21 -2.24
CA THR A 20 0.44 -3.07 -1.22
C THR A 20 1.34 -4.09 -1.89
N ALA A 21 2.49 -4.33 -1.29
CA ALA A 21 3.48 -5.28 -1.78
C ALA A 21 3.36 -6.60 -1.01
N LEU A 22 3.15 -7.67 -1.73
CA LEU A 22 3.22 -9.03 -1.18
C LEU A 22 4.59 -9.58 -1.55
N ILE A 23 5.51 -9.52 -0.59
CA ILE A 23 6.88 -9.97 -0.79
C ILE A 23 7.02 -11.31 -0.09
N VAL A 24 7.11 -12.38 -0.88
CA VAL A 24 7.17 -13.74 -0.36
C VAL A 24 8.55 -14.32 -0.62
N GLN A 25 9.23 -14.74 0.44
CA GLN A 25 10.53 -15.38 0.35
C GLN A 25 10.52 -16.58 1.28
N ASN A 26 10.96 -17.73 0.79
CA ASN A 26 11.01 -18.96 1.57
C ASN A 26 9.66 -19.28 2.21
N ARG A 27 8.56 -19.08 1.48
CA ARG A 27 7.18 -19.33 1.92
C ARG A 27 6.76 -18.42 3.08
N LYS A 28 7.44 -17.31 3.26
CA LYS A 28 7.10 -16.34 4.30
C LYS A 28 6.79 -15.00 3.69
N LEU A 29 5.77 -14.35 4.22
CA LEU A 29 5.37 -13.01 3.79
C LEU A 29 6.10 -11.98 4.64
N LEU A 30 6.74 -11.03 3.98
CA LEU A 30 7.40 -9.94 4.68
C LEU A 30 6.36 -8.94 5.19
N VAL A 31 6.40 -8.67 6.48
CA VAL A 31 5.51 -7.70 7.11
C VAL A 31 6.31 -6.80 8.04
N THR A 32 5.77 -5.64 8.34
CA THR A 32 6.30 -4.76 9.37
C THR A 32 5.44 -4.89 10.62
N LYS A 33 6.01 -4.58 11.76
CA LYS A 33 5.30 -4.63 13.02
C LYS A 33 5.30 -3.25 13.66
N ASP A 34 4.13 -2.78 14.02
CA ASP A 34 3.98 -1.49 14.69
C ASP A 34 2.91 -1.63 15.78
N LYS A 35 3.26 -1.25 16.99
CA LYS A 35 2.36 -1.28 18.14
C LYS A 35 1.64 -2.62 18.31
N GLY A 36 2.39 -3.71 18.11
CA GLY A 36 1.86 -5.06 18.26
C GLY A 36 1.03 -5.58 17.09
N LYS A 37 0.88 -4.80 16.04
CA LYS A 37 0.14 -5.22 14.85
C LYS A 37 1.08 -5.40 13.67
N TYR A 38 0.71 -6.31 12.77
CA TYR A 38 1.50 -6.60 11.58
C TYR A 38 0.84 -5.99 10.35
N TYR A 39 1.66 -5.39 9.49
CA TYR A 39 1.19 -4.72 8.28
C TYR A 39 2.03 -5.16 7.09
N THR A 40 1.40 -5.29 5.94
CA THR A 40 2.13 -5.45 4.69
C THR A 40 2.76 -4.11 4.30
N ILE A 41 3.77 -4.17 3.44
CA ILE A 41 4.44 -2.97 2.93
C ILE A 41 3.51 -2.28 1.94
N GLY A 42 3.28 -1.00 2.09
CA GLY A 42 2.44 -0.27 1.15
C GLY A 42 1.97 1.07 1.69
N GLY A 43 1.15 1.74 0.91
CA GLY A 43 0.61 3.03 1.28
C GLY A 43 -0.26 3.62 0.19
N ALA A 44 -0.68 4.86 0.40
CA ALA A 44 -1.51 5.57 -0.57
C ALA A 44 -0.74 5.79 -1.87
N ILE A 45 -1.40 5.56 -3.01
CA ILE A 45 -0.81 5.96 -4.28
C ILE A 45 -0.88 7.49 -4.39
N GLN A 46 -0.08 8.04 -5.28
CA GLN A 46 -0.12 9.47 -5.55
C GLN A 46 -0.95 9.74 -6.79
N VAL A 47 -1.52 10.93 -6.88
CA VAL A 47 -2.27 11.35 -8.06
C VAL A 47 -1.36 11.28 -9.28
N ASN A 48 -1.84 10.69 -10.35
CA ASN A 48 -1.11 10.44 -11.60
C ASN A 48 -0.01 9.38 -11.51
N GLU A 49 0.02 8.65 -10.42
CA GLU A 49 0.93 7.51 -10.26
C GLU A 49 0.14 6.22 -10.48
N SER A 50 0.68 5.29 -11.26
CA SER A 50 0.04 3.97 -11.37
C SER A 50 0.18 3.21 -10.06
N THR A 51 -0.72 2.27 -9.82
CA THR A 51 -0.61 1.43 -8.61
C THR A 51 0.66 0.58 -8.67
N GLU A 52 1.07 0.16 -9.86
CA GLU A 52 2.30 -0.59 -10.05
C GLU A 52 3.54 0.22 -9.67
N ASP A 53 3.62 1.47 -10.11
CA ASP A 53 4.73 2.35 -9.74
C ASP A 53 4.69 2.69 -8.25
N ALA A 54 3.50 2.86 -7.71
CA ALA A 54 3.32 3.20 -6.31
C ALA A 54 3.87 2.10 -5.40
N VAL A 55 3.61 0.84 -5.73
CA VAL A 55 4.07 -0.26 -4.87
C VAL A 55 5.59 -0.33 -4.85
N GLY A 56 6.26 -0.09 -5.99
CA GLY A 56 7.71 -0.03 -6.05
C GLY A 56 8.27 1.13 -5.22
N ARG A 57 7.63 2.29 -5.31
CA ARG A 57 8.03 3.45 -4.53
C ARG A 57 7.90 3.19 -3.03
N GLU A 58 6.77 2.60 -2.61
CA GLU A 58 6.54 2.30 -1.19
C GLU A 58 7.58 1.33 -0.65
N VAL A 59 7.93 0.30 -1.42
CA VAL A 59 8.98 -0.64 -0.99
C VAL A 59 10.30 0.09 -0.81
N ARG A 60 10.66 0.96 -1.74
CA ARG A 60 11.90 1.72 -1.63
C ARG A 60 11.90 2.63 -0.41
N GLU A 61 10.78 3.29 -0.14
CA GLU A 61 10.67 4.19 1.01
C GLU A 61 10.77 3.43 2.33
N GLU A 62 10.15 2.27 2.43
CA GLU A 62 10.07 1.53 3.69
C GLU A 62 11.25 0.60 3.91
N LEU A 63 11.81 -0.01 2.87
CA LEU A 63 12.88 -0.98 2.97
C LEU A 63 14.23 -0.47 2.46
N GLY A 64 14.24 0.61 1.70
CA GLY A 64 15.48 1.15 1.14
C GLY A 64 16.06 0.34 -0.01
N VAL A 65 15.30 -0.58 -0.59
CA VAL A 65 15.77 -1.43 -1.67
C VAL A 65 14.89 -1.26 -2.89
N LYS A 66 15.45 -1.57 -4.05
CA LYS A 66 14.68 -1.58 -5.30
C LYS A 66 13.82 -2.82 -5.37
N ALA A 67 12.66 -2.66 -5.97
CA ALA A 67 11.71 -3.74 -6.12
C ALA A 67 11.03 -3.62 -7.47
N GLN A 68 10.55 -4.74 -7.96
CA GLN A 68 9.79 -4.80 -9.20
C GLN A 68 8.43 -5.40 -8.92
N ALA A 69 7.39 -4.66 -9.28
CA ALA A 69 6.03 -5.17 -9.19
C ALA A 69 5.84 -6.24 -10.27
N GLY A 70 5.31 -7.36 -9.85
CA GLY A 70 4.96 -8.43 -10.75
C GLY A 70 3.46 -8.44 -10.99
N GLN A 71 2.83 -9.59 -10.77
CA GLN A 71 1.43 -9.78 -11.04
C GLN A 71 0.57 -9.13 -9.97
N LEU A 72 -0.52 -8.49 -10.40
CA LEU A 72 -1.57 -8.06 -9.48
C LEU A 72 -2.25 -9.32 -8.92
N ALA A 73 -2.17 -9.51 -7.62
CA ALA A 73 -2.71 -10.70 -6.99
C ALA A 73 -4.22 -10.55 -6.75
N PHE A 74 -4.63 -9.44 -6.16
CA PHE A 74 -6.05 -9.18 -5.90
C PHE A 74 -6.25 -7.71 -5.53
N VAL A 75 -7.52 -7.30 -5.55
CA VAL A 75 -7.96 -5.98 -5.15
C VAL A 75 -8.94 -6.14 -4.00
N VAL A 76 -8.78 -5.35 -2.96
CA VAL A 76 -9.63 -5.40 -1.78
C VAL A 76 -10.29 -4.05 -1.58
N GLU A 77 -11.59 -4.08 -1.34
CA GLU A 77 -12.32 -2.91 -0.86
C GLU A 77 -12.48 -3.07 0.66
N ASN A 78 -12.12 -2.05 1.40
CA ASN A 78 -11.98 -2.14 2.84
C ASN A 78 -12.66 -0.96 3.52
N HIS A 79 -13.50 -1.26 4.51
CA HIS A 79 -14.16 -0.25 5.34
C HIS A 79 -13.81 -0.51 6.79
N PHE A 80 -13.39 0.52 7.52
CA PHE A 80 -13.17 0.38 8.96
C PHE A 80 -13.24 1.74 9.64
N GLU A 81 -13.35 1.71 10.95
CA GLU A 81 -13.33 2.92 11.76
C GLU A 81 -12.15 2.88 12.70
N GLN A 82 -11.51 4.04 12.87
CA GLN A 82 -10.39 4.17 13.80
C GLN A 82 -10.38 5.59 14.34
N ASP A 83 -10.38 5.71 15.67
CA ASP A 83 -10.33 7.00 16.36
C ASP A 83 -11.42 7.97 15.90
N GLY A 84 -12.62 7.46 15.68
CA GLY A 84 -13.76 8.26 15.27
C GLY A 84 -13.80 8.66 13.82
N VAL A 85 -12.84 8.17 13.02
CA VAL A 85 -12.78 8.46 11.58
C VAL A 85 -13.12 7.20 10.81
N SER A 86 -13.96 7.34 9.80
CA SER A 86 -14.33 6.25 8.92
C SER A 86 -13.37 6.20 7.74
N TYR A 87 -12.92 5.00 7.37
CA TYR A 87 -11.98 4.80 6.27
C TYR A 87 -12.60 3.90 5.22
N HIS A 88 -12.43 4.27 3.96
CA HIS A 88 -12.89 3.49 2.82
C HIS A 88 -11.75 3.45 1.81
N ASN A 89 -11.08 2.31 1.73
CA ASN A 89 -9.90 2.15 0.86
C ASN A 89 -10.15 1.10 -0.21
N ILE A 90 -9.57 1.34 -1.38
CA ILE A 90 -9.43 0.30 -2.40
C ILE A 90 -7.94 0.01 -2.47
N GLU A 91 -7.58 -1.25 -2.28
CA GLU A 91 -6.19 -1.68 -2.14
C GLU A 91 -5.81 -2.64 -3.24
N PHE A 92 -4.76 -2.29 -3.97
CA PHE A 92 -4.21 -3.13 -5.03
C PHE A 92 -3.00 -3.88 -4.47
N HIS A 93 -3.11 -5.21 -4.39
CA HIS A 93 -2.07 -6.07 -3.82
C HIS A 93 -1.28 -6.74 -4.93
N TYR A 94 0.01 -6.41 -5.02
CA TYR A 94 0.91 -6.92 -6.05
C TYR A 94 1.90 -7.92 -5.46
N LEU A 95 2.19 -8.97 -6.21
CA LEU A 95 3.35 -9.79 -5.93
C LEU A 95 4.57 -8.99 -6.33
N VAL A 96 5.55 -8.89 -5.44
CA VAL A 96 6.70 -8.02 -5.64
C VAL A 96 7.98 -8.79 -5.39
N ASP A 97 8.94 -8.61 -6.29
CA ASP A 97 10.29 -9.18 -6.15
C ASP A 97 11.25 -8.08 -5.73
N LEU A 98 12.08 -8.38 -4.74
CA LEU A 98 13.17 -7.50 -4.37
C LEU A 98 14.32 -7.73 -5.33
N LEU A 99 14.94 -6.63 -5.81
CA LEU A 99 16.01 -6.72 -6.79
C LEU A 99 17.39 -6.72 -6.15
N GLU A 100 17.46 -6.69 -4.85
CA GLU A 100 18.73 -6.69 -4.12
C GLU A 100 18.69 -7.66 -2.95
#